data_0294fb0e2cccbe7eab7da5c4e1160bae
#
_entry.id   0294fb0e2cccbe7eab7da5c4e1160bae
#
_cell.length_a   1.000
_cell.length_b   1.000
_cell.length_c   1.000
_cell.angle_alpha   90.00
_cell.angle_beta   90.00
_cell.angle_gamma   90.00
#
_symmetry.space_group_name_H-M   'P 1'
#
loop_
_entity.id
_entity.type
_entity.pdbx_description
1 polymer ?
#
loop_
_entity_poly.entity_id
_entity_poly.type
_entity_poly.pdbx_seq_one_letter_code
_entity_poly.pdbx_strand_id
1 'polypeptide(L)'
;TEDGDKLTASTDAYYTLKQADLVVVHDEIRELIADIMTLSGLAAQLPEDSERRWEIRRALDRSMDRIDLFDVASTASAARAELAPVLARPAHDSAQTMTAIGHAHIDSAWLWPLRETRRKVARTISNQLNLIENDPTHLFAFPAAQHSAWLEEDHPDLFARLQKAVADGRIIPVGGMWVESDANLPGGEAMCRQLLYGQRYFMEKFGHHCPEVWLPDSFGYSGALPQLAKLAGAQWFLTQKISWNQVDKFPHHSFWWEGIDGTRIFTHFPPADTYGSDLSARDLEHARSNFQDKGRANSSLVPFGYGDGGGGPTREMLAQARRVADLDGSPKLAIEPPATFFSRAEAEHEDPGAWVGELYLELHRGTFTSQYEVKKGNRRNEHLLRDAELWCATAAVRGLMDYPGERLAEIWRTICLYQFHDILPGSAIAWVYREVVADHRRISDELTELIHHAQELLAGEGDEQVVFDSSPMTRPWASTVAMGAGVAPTIAHGVQAEDAADGFVVDNGLLRLTVDEHGLITHLVDPASGRDAIPAGQRGNLLQIHPDFPNMWDAWDIDPFYANNVTD
;
A
#
# COMPACT_ATOMS: atom_id res chain seq x y z
N THR A 1 19.24 -7.32 -6.89
CA THR A 1 19.16 -5.96 -6.34
C THR A 1 19.73 -5.03 -7.38
N GLU A 2 18.92 -4.15 -7.90
CA GLU A 2 19.37 -3.13 -8.81
C GLU A 2 19.86 -1.95 -8.00
N ASP A 3 21.02 -1.45 -8.36
CA ASP A 3 21.55 -0.25 -7.73
C ASP A 3 20.73 0.94 -8.16
N GLY A 4 19.70 1.21 -7.42
CA GLY A 4 18.78 2.26 -7.73
C GLY A 4 19.31 3.66 -7.49
N ASP A 5 20.39 3.85 -6.74
CA ASP A 5 20.92 5.16 -6.41
C ASP A 5 22.08 5.57 -7.35
N LYS A 6 21.92 6.70 -8.03
CA LYS A 6 22.96 7.27 -8.89
C LYS A 6 24.25 7.63 -8.13
N LEU A 7 24.17 7.85 -6.82
CA LEU A 7 25.34 8.18 -6.00
C LEU A 7 26.18 6.96 -5.69
N THR A 8 25.56 5.78 -5.63
CA THR A 8 26.22 4.52 -5.29
C THR A 8 26.32 3.56 -6.45
N ALA A 9 25.63 3.84 -7.57
CA ALA A 9 25.68 2.99 -8.77
C ALA A 9 27.09 2.96 -9.35
N SER A 10 27.65 1.75 -9.50
CA SER A 10 28.91 1.53 -10.21
C SER A 10 28.70 1.68 -11.73
N THR A 11 29.77 2.03 -12.45
CA THR A 11 29.82 1.98 -13.92
C THR A 11 30.09 0.57 -14.44
N ASP A 12 30.45 -0.36 -13.56
CA ASP A 12 30.77 -1.74 -13.92
C ASP A 12 29.49 -2.54 -14.20
N ALA A 13 29.58 -3.55 -15.05
CA ALA A 13 28.49 -4.46 -15.32
C ALA A 13 28.29 -5.41 -14.12
N TYR A 14 27.13 -5.33 -13.46
CA TYR A 14 26.80 -6.20 -12.31
C TYR A 14 26.42 -7.61 -12.70
N TYR A 15 25.90 -7.78 -13.91
CA TYR A 15 25.40 -9.06 -14.38
C TYR A 15 26.25 -9.56 -15.52
N THR A 16 26.78 -10.74 -15.34
CA THR A 16 27.46 -11.47 -16.41
C THR A 16 26.63 -12.69 -16.76
N LEU A 17 26.34 -12.89 -18.03
CA LEU A 17 25.72 -14.13 -18.49
C LEU A 17 26.67 -15.29 -18.18
N LYS A 18 26.31 -16.13 -17.20
CA LYS A 18 27.13 -17.27 -16.78
C LYS A 18 26.79 -18.53 -17.54
N GLN A 19 25.52 -18.70 -17.91
CA GLN A 19 25.01 -19.92 -18.50
C GLN A 19 23.78 -19.65 -19.36
N ALA A 20 23.72 -20.26 -20.55
CA ALA A 20 22.56 -20.28 -21.43
C ALA A 20 22.52 -21.65 -22.12
N ASP A 21 21.72 -22.55 -21.56
CA ASP A 21 21.68 -23.96 -22.00
C ASP A 21 20.36 -24.27 -22.70
N LEU A 22 20.43 -25.11 -23.70
CA LEU A 22 19.29 -25.86 -24.20
C LEU A 22 19.14 -27.13 -23.39
N VAL A 23 18.03 -27.29 -22.67
CA VAL A 23 17.79 -28.40 -21.76
C VAL A 23 16.59 -29.26 -22.19
N VAL A 24 16.63 -30.54 -21.85
CA VAL A 24 15.46 -31.43 -21.90
C VAL A 24 14.89 -31.52 -20.50
N VAL A 25 13.62 -31.11 -20.35
CA VAL A 25 12.89 -31.20 -19.08
C VAL A 25 12.21 -32.57 -18.99
N HIS A 26 12.50 -33.32 -17.93
CA HIS A 26 11.82 -34.56 -17.60
C HIS A 26 10.66 -34.27 -16.65
N ASP A 27 9.43 -34.24 -17.16
CA ASP A 27 8.23 -33.90 -16.39
C ASP A 27 8.01 -34.81 -15.18
N GLU A 28 8.26 -36.13 -15.33
CA GLU A 28 8.15 -37.07 -14.21
C GLU A 28 9.12 -36.78 -13.06
N ILE A 29 10.32 -36.31 -13.37
CA ILE A 29 11.30 -35.91 -12.32
C ILE A 29 10.82 -34.64 -11.63
N ARG A 30 10.33 -33.67 -12.40
CA ARG A 30 9.79 -32.41 -11.83
C ARG A 30 8.62 -32.67 -10.90
N GLU A 31 7.69 -33.53 -11.31
CA GLU A 31 6.55 -33.93 -10.49
C GLU A 31 6.99 -34.74 -9.25
N LEU A 32 7.99 -35.61 -9.37
CA LEU A 32 8.58 -36.34 -8.23
C LEU A 32 9.18 -35.37 -7.19
N ILE A 33 9.93 -34.37 -7.65
CA ILE A 33 10.48 -33.32 -6.77
C ILE A 33 9.37 -32.61 -6.01
N ALA A 34 8.31 -32.21 -6.70
CA ALA A 34 7.18 -31.54 -6.07
C ALA A 34 6.43 -32.45 -5.07
N ASP A 35 6.26 -33.74 -5.39
CA ASP A 35 5.68 -34.74 -4.48
C ASP A 35 6.52 -34.87 -3.19
N ILE A 36 7.84 -35.00 -3.33
CA ILE A 36 8.78 -35.12 -2.21
C ILE A 36 8.79 -33.84 -1.38
N MET A 37 8.88 -32.68 -2.01
CA MET A 37 8.90 -31.38 -1.30
C MET A 37 7.61 -31.16 -0.50
N THR A 38 6.45 -31.46 -1.10
CA THR A 38 5.16 -31.35 -0.42
C THR A 38 5.11 -32.26 0.81
N LEU A 39 5.40 -33.54 0.65
CA LEU A 39 5.28 -34.50 1.74
C LEU A 39 6.35 -34.32 2.82
N SER A 40 7.60 -34.05 2.44
CA SER A 40 8.66 -33.79 3.42
C SER A 40 8.39 -32.51 4.22
N GLY A 41 7.92 -31.46 3.55
CA GLY A 41 7.50 -30.22 4.20
C GLY A 41 6.34 -30.45 5.17
N LEU A 42 5.30 -31.20 4.75
CA LEU A 42 4.17 -31.54 5.64
C LEU A 42 4.64 -32.37 6.84
N ALA A 43 5.45 -33.40 6.62
CA ALA A 43 5.99 -34.22 7.70
C ALA A 43 6.79 -33.41 8.73
N ALA A 44 7.46 -32.33 8.29
CA ALA A 44 8.19 -31.44 9.19
C ALA A 44 7.28 -30.62 10.11
N GLN A 45 6.05 -30.30 9.69
CA GLN A 45 5.09 -29.51 10.46
C GLN A 45 4.21 -30.36 11.38
N LEU A 46 4.01 -31.64 11.08
CA LEU A 46 3.18 -32.52 11.90
C LEU A 46 3.88 -32.87 13.24
N PRO A 47 3.12 -33.11 14.33
CA PRO A 47 3.65 -33.54 15.63
C PRO A 47 4.56 -34.79 15.49
N GLU A 48 5.57 -34.90 16.36
CA GLU A 48 6.56 -35.98 16.28
C GLU A 48 5.96 -37.38 16.55
N ASP A 49 4.94 -37.44 17.32
CA ASP A 49 4.18 -38.64 17.69
C ASP A 49 3.00 -38.94 16.75
N SER A 50 2.80 -38.12 15.71
CA SER A 50 1.70 -38.28 14.75
C SER A 50 1.92 -39.51 13.85
N GLU A 51 0.95 -40.41 13.81
CA GLU A 51 0.93 -41.55 12.86
C GLU A 51 1.06 -41.08 11.40
N ARG A 52 0.41 -39.96 11.08
CA ARG A 52 0.46 -39.37 9.74
C ARG A 52 1.88 -38.95 9.34
N ARG A 53 2.63 -38.37 10.26
CA ARG A 53 4.05 -38.03 10.04
C ARG A 53 4.88 -39.27 9.71
N TRP A 54 4.71 -40.34 10.45
CA TRP A 54 5.45 -41.58 10.23
C TRP A 54 5.02 -42.31 8.95
N GLU A 55 3.74 -42.29 8.60
CA GLU A 55 3.23 -42.81 7.33
C GLU A 55 3.91 -42.12 6.14
N ILE A 56 3.95 -40.76 6.17
CA ILE A 56 4.60 -39.95 5.15
C ILE A 56 6.11 -40.30 5.05
N ARG A 57 6.82 -40.35 6.18
CA ARG A 57 8.25 -40.68 6.20
C ARG A 57 8.54 -42.04 5.59
N ARG A 58 7.75 -43.04 5.93
CA ARG A 58 7.90 -44.38 5.35
C ARG A 58 7.63 -44.43 3.85
N ALA A 59 6.70 -43.62 3.37
CA ALA A 59 6.45 -43.52 1.94
C ALA A 59 7.61 -42.82 1.23
N LEU A 60 8.19 -41.79 1.82
CA LEU A 60 9.40 -41.11 1.32
C LEU A 60 10.58 -42.06 1.26
N ASP A 61 10.82 -42.85 2.32
CA ASP A 61 11.91 -43.85 2.32
C ASP A 61 11.74 -44.87 1.17
N ARG A 62 10.55 -45.47 1.02
CA ARG A 62 10.27 -46.39 -0.08
C ARG A 62 10.42 -45.73 -1.45
N SER A 63 10.03 -44.48 -1.59
CA SER A 63 10.19 -43.71 -2.83
C SER A 63 11.69 -43.55 -3.17
N MET A 64 12.50 -43.17 -2.17
CA MET A 64 13.94 -43.04 -2.35
C MET A 64 14.60 -44.38 -2.76
N ASP A 65 14.18 -45.51 -2.19
CA ASP A 65 14.65 -46.84 -2.54
C ASP A 65 14.37 -47.26 -4.01
N ARG A 66 13.40 -46.58 -4.67
CA ARG A 66 13.08 -46.82 -6.08
C ARG A 66 13.94 -46.02 -7.05
N ILE A 67 14.68 -45.03 -6.59
CA ILE A 67 15.45 -44.14 -7.46
C ILE A 67 16.81 -44.74 -7.78
N ASP A 68 17.07 -44.94 -9.07
CA ASP A 68 18.42 -45.14 -9.56
C ASP A 68 19.09 -43.81 -9.84
N LEU A 69 20.09 -43.44 -9.05
CA LEU A 69 20.80 -42.16 -9.18
C LEU A 69 21.57 -42.03 -10.51
N PHE A 70 21.82 -43.11 -11.21
CA PHE A 70 22.46 -43.12 -12.54
C PHE A 70 21.43 -43.02 -13.68
N ASP A 71 20.15 -43.33 -13.40
CA ASP A 71 19.05 -43.22 -14.36
C ASP A 71 17.74 -42.81 -13.65
N VAL A 72 17.71 -41.60 -13.13
CA VAL A 72 16.54 -41.06 -12.43
C VAL A 72 15.31 -40.99 -13.35
N ALA A 73 15.53 -40.72 -14.64
CA ALA A 73 14.42 -40.54 -15.59
C ALA A 73 13.58 -41.82 -15.76
N SER A 74 14.20 -42.97 -15.81
CA SER A 74 13.49 -44.26 -15.95
C SER A 74 12.82 -44.73 -14.67
N THR A 75 13.27 -44.27 -13.50
CA THR A 75 12.81 -44.73 -12.18
C THR A 75 11.88 -43.77 -11.47
N ALA A 76 11.77 -42.51 -11.93
CA ALA A 76 10.95 -41.46 -11.29
C ALA A 76 9.48 -41.87 -11.15
N SER A 77 8.88 -42.48 -12.17
CA SER A 77 7.48 -42.93 -12.12
C SER A 77 7.24 -43.99 -11.04
N ALA A 78 8.18 -44.95 -10.86
CA ALA A 78 8.10 -45.96 -9.81
C ALA A 78 8.24 -45.31 -8.40
N ALA A 79 9.12 -44.35 -8.25
CA ALA A 79 9.28 -43.60 -7.02
C ALA A 79 7.99 -42.80 -6.66
N ARG A 80 7.36 -42.14 -7.64
CA ARG A 80 6.09 -41.44 -7.47
C ARG A 80 4.94 -42.36 -7.07
N ALA A 81 4.89 -43.57 -7.62
CA ALA A 81 3.89 -44.57 -7.27
C ALA A 81 3.87 -44.93 -5.77
N GLU A 82 5.04 -44.92 -5.09
CA GLU A 82 5.11 -45.11 -3.64
C GLU A 82 4.51 -43.92 -2.82
N LEU A 83 4.52 -42.70 -3.38
CA LEU A 83 3.98 -41.49 -2.74
C LEU A 83 2.49 -41.29 -3.03
N ALA A 84 1.98 -41.81 -4.14
CA ALA A 84 0.61 -41.56 -4.59
C ALA A 84 -0.47 -41.90 -3.53
N PRO A 85 -0.42 -43.01 -2.78
CA PRO A 85 -1.43 -43.34 -1.77
C PRO A 85 -1.47 -42.33 -0.61
N VAL A 86 -0.32 -41.75 -0.27
CA VAL A 86 -0.19 -40.79 0.83
C VAL A 86 -0.66 -39.41 0.37
N LEU A 87 -0.39 -39.03 -0.87
CA LEU A 87 -0.87 -37.79 -1.48
C LEU A 87 -2.39 -37.80 -1.71
N ALA A 88 -2.97 -38.96 -2.00
CA ALA A 88 -4.40 -39.12 -2.28
C ALA A 88 -5.27 -39.12 -1.02
N ARG A 89 -4.68 -39.08 0.18
CA ARG A 89 -5.46 -39.11 1.41
C ARG A 89 -6.12 -37.74 1.66
N PRO A 90 -7.47 -37.66 1.72
CA PRO A 90 -8.17 -36.39 1.82
C PRO A 90 -8.01 -35.77 3.21
N ALA A 91 -8.02 -34.44 3.26
CA ALA A 91 -8.01 -33.68 4.50
C ALA A 91 -9.27 -33.97 5.33
N HIS A 92 -9.16 -33.80 6.64
CA HIS A 92 -10.30 -33.97 7.53
C HIS A 92 -11.43 -32.98 7.22
N ASP A 93 -12.67 -33.35 7.45
CA ASP A 93 -13.84 -32.51 7.16
C ASP A 93 -13.81 -31.16 7.89
N SER A 94 -13.25 -31.15 9.11
CA SER A 94 -13.08 -29.94 9.93
C SER A 94 -11.80 -29.15 9.64
N ALA A 95 -11.01 -29.55 8.62
CA ALA A 95 -9.82 -28.79 8.24
C ALA A 95 -10.20 -27.38 7.79
N GLN A 96 -9.37 -26.40 8.16
CA GLN A 96 -9.56 -25.02 7.72
C GLN A 96 -9.53 -24.95 6.20
N THR A 97 -10.41 -24.14 5.61
CA THR A 97 -10.44 -23.85 4.18
C THR A 97 -9.65 -22.59 3.88
N MET A 98 -8.67 -22.68 3.00
CA MET A 98 -7.87 -21.54 2.54
C MET A 98 -8.15 -21.25 1.07
N THR A 99 -8.53 -20.01 0.79
CA THR A 99 -8.54 -19.49 -0.58
C THR A 99 -7.16 -18.98 -0.91
N ALA A 100 -6.52 -19.56 -1.92
CA ALA A 100 -5.28 -19.04 -2.48
C ALA A 100 -5.58 -18.16 -3.69
N ILE A 101 -4.85 -17.08 -3.84
CA ILE A 101 -4.87 -16.23 -5.03
C ILE A 101 -3.47 -15.84 -5.43
N GLY A 102 -3.11 -16.07 -6.69
CA GLY A 102 -1.83 -15.59 -7.22
C GLY A 102 -1.74 -14.08 -7.10
N HIS A 103 -0.62 -13.59 -6.60
CA HIS A 103 -0.39 -12.19 -6.35
C HIS A 103 1.08 -11.83 -6.56
N ALA A 104 1.35 -10.62 -6.97
CA ALA A 104 2.68 -10.02 -6.95
C ALA A 104 2.53 -8.61 -6.41
N HIS A 105 2.95 -8.38 -5.19
CA HIS A 105 3.15 -7.02 -4.73
C HIS A 105 4.29 -6.39 -5.56
N ILE A 106 4.05 -5.20 -6.13
CA ILE A 106 5.02 -4.50 -6.96
C ILE A 106 5.13 -3.08 -6.48
N ASP A 107 6.24 -2.75 -5.83
CA ASP A 107 6.49 -1.39 -5.42
C ASP A 107 6.63 -0.47 -6.64
N SER A 108 5.80 0.56 -6.70
CA SER A 108 5.85 1.56 -7.78
C SER A 108 7.19 2.29 -7.82
N ALA A 109 7.84 2.46 -6.68
CA ALA A 109 9.24 2.82 -6.51
C ALA A 109 9.65 2.46 -5.07
N TRP A 110 10.88 1.99 -4.87
CA TRP A 110 11.43 1.67 -3.55
C TRP A 110 12.96 1.62 -3.62
N LEU A 111 13.58 0.42 -3.72
CA LEU A 111 15.02 0.25 -3.98
C LEU A 111 15.36 0.46 -5.47
N TRP A 112 14.41 0.92 -6.25
CA TRP A 112 14.50 1.24 -7.68
C TRP A 112 13.58 2.41 -8.05
N PRO A 113 13.89 3.13 -9.15
CA PRO A 113 13.08 4.25 -9.62
C PRO A 113 11.84 3.78 -10.41
N LEU A 114 10.85 4.67 -10.58
CA LEU A 114 9.61 4.46 -11.32
C LEU A 114 9.81 3.80 -12.69
N ARG A 115 10.83 4.21 -13.43
CA ARG A 115 11.15 3.67 -14.76
C ARG A 115 11.47 2.18 -14.75
N GLU A 116 12.02 1.65 -13.63
CA GLU A 116 12.30 0.23 -13.49
C GLU A 116 11.03 -0.55 -13.16
N THR A 117 10.12 0.04 -12.42
CA THR A 117 8.80 -0.57 -12.13
C THR A 117 8.01 -0.79 -13.41
N ARG A 118 8.07 0.14 -14.38
CA ARG A 118 7.44 -0.06 -15.71
C ARG A 118 7.93 -1.36 -16.38
N ARG A 119 9.23 -1.67 -16.27
CA ARG A 119 9.81 -2.93 -16.76
C ARG A 119 9.40 -4.13 -15.93
N LYS A 120 9.37 -3.99 -14.58
CA LYS A 120 8.95 -5.07 -13.68
C LYS A 120 7.52 -5.50 -13.96
N VAL A 121 6.59 -4.55 -14.10
CA VAL A 121 5.19 -4.81 -14.44
C VAL A 121 5.07 -5.58 -15.75
N ALA A 122 5.79 -5.19 -16.79
CA ALA A 122 5.79 -5.90 -18.07
C ALA A 122 6.28 -7.35 -17.94
N ARG A 123 7.37 -7.58 -17.19
CA ARG A 123 7.90 -8.93 -16.91
C ARG A 123 6.89 -9.77 -16.11
N THR A 124 6.30 -9.20 -15.07
CA THR A 124 5.31 -9.88 -14.23
C THR A 124 4.11 -10.32 -15.06
N ILE A 125 3.48 -9.42 -15.78
CA ILE A 125 2.29 -9.74 -16.57
C ILE A 125 2.60 -10.74 -17.68
N SER A 126 3.73 -10.58 -18.38
CA SER A 126 4.17 -11.56 -19.39
C SER A 126 4.34 -12.95 -18.80
N ASN A 127 4.96 -13.06 -17.61
CA ASN A 127 5.15 -14.33 -16.90
C ASN A 127 3.82 -14.92 -16.42
N GLN A 128 2.93 -14.11 -15.81
CA GLN A 128 1.65 -14.60 -15.32
C GLN A 128 0.73 -15.06 -16.45
N LEU A 129 0.71 -14.36 -17.59
CA LEU A 129 -0.03 -14.81 -18.76
C LEU A 129 0.50 -16.16 -19.28
N ASN A 130 1.82 -16.36 -19.29
CA ASN A 130 2.40 -17.66 -19.65
C ASN A 130 1.98 -18.76 -18.67
N LEU A 131 1.94 -18.49 -17.37
CA LEU A 131 1.45 -19.46 -16.37
C LEU A 131 -0.02 -19.78 -16.58
N ILE A 132 -0.86 -18.79 -16.85
CA ILE A 132 -2.30 -18.94 -17.13
C ILE A 132 -2.53 -19.82 -18.37
N GLU A 133 -1.73 -19.64 -19.41
CA GLU A 133 -1.81 -20.44 -20.65
C GLU A 133 -1.45 -21.92 -20.41
N ASN A 134 -0.59 -22.21 -19.42
CA ASN A 134 -0.09 -23.55 -19.13
C ASN A 134 -0.73 -24.23 -17.91
N ASP A 135 -1.46 -23.48 -17.07
CA ASP A 135 -2.17 -24.01 -15.91
C ASP A 135 -3.61 -23.45 -15.84
N PRO A 136 -4.62 -24.29 -16.09
CA PRO A 136 -6.01 -23.85 -16.12
C PRO A 136 -6.56 -23.45 -14.74
N THR A 137 -5.90 -23.75 -13.66
CA THR A 137 -6.33 -23.39 -12.30
C THR A 137 -5.78 -22.05 -11.84
N HIS A 138 -4.74 -21.51 -12.50
CA HIS A 138 -4.07 -20.30 -12.07
C HIS A 138 -4.97 -19.06 -12.24
N LEU A 139 -5.18 -18.32 -11.14
CA LEU A 139 -5.79 -17.00 -11.09
C LEU A 139 -4.79 -16.02 -10.51
N PHE A 140 -4.83 -14.77 -10.97
CA PHE A 140 -3.88 -13.75 -10.55
C PHE A 140 -4.61 -12.45 -10.19
N ALA A 141 -4.45 -11.97 -8.95
CA ALA A 141 -4.92 -10.67 -8.49
C ALA A 141 -3.91 -9.59 -8.88
N PHE A 142 -4.37 -8.54 -9.55
CA PHE A 142 -3.52 -7.46 -10.05
C PHE A 142 -4.03 -6.10 -9.55
N PRO A 143 -3.40 -5.53 -8.51
CA PRO A 143 -3.72 -4.21 -7.98
C PRO A 143 -3.07 -3.08 -8.81
N ALA A 144 -3.42 -1.83 -8.48
CA ALA A 144 -2.85 -0.60 -9.00
C ALA A 144 -3.15 -0.29 -10.49
N ALA A 145 -4.11 0.62 -10.72
CA ALA A 145 -4.47 1.07 -12.06
C ALA A 145 -3.29 1.69 -12.82
N GLN A 146 -2.37 2.39 -12.12
CA GLN A 146 -1.16 2.96 -12.70
C GLN A 146 -0.27 1.92 -13.38
N HIS A 147 -0.16 0.72 -12.81
CA HIS A 147 0.62 -0.36 -13.41
C HIS A 147 0.04 -0.81 -14.75
N SER A 148 -1.28 -0.92 -14.82
CA SER A 148 -2.00 -1.22 -16.06
C SER A 148 -1.86 -0.08 -17.09
N ALA A 149 -1.90 1.18 -16.64
CA ALA A 149 -1.72 2.35 -17.51
C ALA A 149 -0.31 2.39 -18.13
N TRP A 150 0.72 2.00 -17.40
CA TRP A 150 2.07 1.88 -17.96
C TRP A 150 2.18 0.77 -19.00
N LEU A 151 1.48 -0.37 -18.80
CA LEU A 151 1.44 -1.41 -19.83
C LEU A 151 0.71 -0.96 -21.08
N GLU A 152 -0.40 -0.22 -20.95
CA GLU A 152 -1.14 0.35 -22.07
C GLU A 152 -0.25 1.29 -22.91
N GLU A 153 0.55 2.12 -22.22
CA GLU A 153 1.45 3.09 -22.85
C GLU A 153 2.67 2.43 -23.51
N ASP A 154 3.38 1.55 -22.79
CA ASP A 154 4.69 1.03 -23.20
C ASP A 154 4.61 -0.27 -24.01
N HIS A 155 3.58 -1.09 -23.77
CA HIS A 155 3.45 -2.45 -24.28
C HIS A 155 2.00 -2.78 -24.71
N PRO A 156 1.44 -2.08 -25.72
CA PRO A 156 0.02 -2.22 -26.09
C PRO A 156 -0.40 -3.64 -26.48
N ASP A 157 0.48 -4.43 -27.10
CA ASP A 157 0.20 -5.84 -27.41
C ASP A 157 0.07 -6.70 -26.14
N LEU A 158 0.91 -6.45 -25.13
CA LEU A 158 0.84 -7.14 -23.85
C LEU A 158 -0.41 -6.69 -23.08
N PHE A 159 -0.76 -5.41 -23.18
CA PHE A 159 -1.97 -4.87 -22.57
C PHE A 159 -3.24 -5.51 -23.18
N ALA A 160 -3.29 -5.72 -24.50
CA ALA A 160 -4.40 -6.42 -25.14
C ALA A 160 -4.55 -7.87 -24.65
N ARG A 161 -3.43 -8.58 -24.39
CA ARG A 161 -3.46 -9.92 -23.76
C ARG A 161 -3.93 -9.85 -22.31
N LEU A 162 -3.54 -8.82 -21.56
CA LEU A 162 -4.03 -8.56 -20.21
C LEU A 162 -5.55 -8.35 -20.22
N GLN A 163 -6.08 -7.50 -21.13
CA GLN A 163 -7.53 -7.27 -21.25
C GLN A 163 -8.29 -8.57 -21.53
N LYS A 164 -7.75 -9.41 -22.41
CA LYS A 164 -8.35 -10.73 -22.67
C LYS A 164 -8.35 -11.61 -21.42
N ALA A 165 -7.24 -11.68 -20.70
CA ALA A 165 -7.13 -12.49 -19.48
C ALA A 165 -8.08 -12.01 -18.36
N VAL A 166 -8.32 -10.68 -18.28
CA VAL A 166 -9.32 -10.11 -17.36
C VAL A 166 -10.74 -10.50 -17.80
N ALA A 167 -11.06 -10.36 -19.09
CA ALA A 167 -12.36 -10.77 -19.63
C ALA A 167 -12.65 -12.28 -19.45
N ASP A 168 -11.61 -13.11 -19.53
CA ASP A 168 -11.67 -14.56 -19.27
C ASP A 168 -11.72 -14.89 -17.75
N GLY A 169 -11.66 -13.89 -16.85
CA GLY A 169 -11.67 -14.06 -15.39
C GLY A 169 -10.41 -14.69 -14.82
N ARG A 170 -9.27 -14.66 -15.55
CA ARG A 170 -8.00 -15.27 -15.15
C ARG A 170 -7.06 -14.30 -14.45
N ILE A 171 -7.12 -13.02 -14.83
CA ILE A 171 -6.51 -11.92 -14.09
C ILE A 171 -7.64 -11.07 -13.52
N ILE A 172 -7.55 -10.77 -12.24
CA ILE A 172 -8.61 -10.09 -11.49
C ILE A 172 -8.06 -8.76 -11.02
N PRO A 173 -8.50 -7.62 -11.59
CA PRO A 173 -8.19 -6.32 -11.02
C PRO A 173 -8.74 -6.22 -9.61
N VAL A 174 -7.92 -5.80 -8.66
CA VAL A 174 -8.27 -5.65 -7.23
C VAL A 174 -7.88 -4.27 -6.70
N GLY A 175 -8.39 -3.89 -5.53
CA GLY A 175 -8.00 -2.69 -4.79
C GLY A 175 -8.70 -1.41 -5.22
N GLY A 176 -9.00 -1.24 -6.50
CA GLY A 176 -9.76 -0.09 -7.00
C GLY A 176 -9.07 1.27 -6.87
N MET A 177 -7.79 1.34 -6.53
CA MET A 177 -7.02 2.56 -6.36
C MET A 177 -6.06 2.81 -7.53
N TRP A 178 -5.64 4.08 -7.68
CA TRP A 178 -4.65 4.44 -8.69
C TRP A 178 -3.31 3.76 -8.43
N VAL A 179 -2.84 3.79 -7.18
CA VAL A 179 -1.72 3.01 -6.66
C VAL A 179 -2.09 2.41 -5.30
N GLU A 180 -1.30 1.48 -4.79
CA GLU A 180 -1.33 1.07 -3.38
C GLU A 180 -0.73 2.20 -2.53
N SER A 181 -1.55 3.20 -2.19
CA SER A 181 -1.09 4.44 -1.58
C SER A 181 -0.77 4.30 -0.10
N ASP A 182 0.06 5.23 0.42
CA ASP A 182 0.01 5.57 1.84
C ASP A 182 -1.44 5.94 2.23
N ALA A 183 -1.88 5.50 3.40
CA ALA A 183 -3.26 5.67 3.86
C ALA A 183 -3.40 6.57 5.09
N ASN A 184 -2.32 7.28 5.47
CA ASN A 184 -2.28 8.21 6.60
C ASN A 184 -1.97 9.65 6.19
N LEU A 185 -0.99 9.85 5.32
CA LEU A 185 -0.47 11.18 4.95
C LEU A 185 -1.27 11.90 3.86
N PRO A 186 -1.87 11.22 2.85
CA PRO A 186 -2.72 11.88 1.87
C PRO A 186 -3.94 12.53 2.53
N GLY A 187 -4.36 13.68 2.01
CA GLY A 187 -5.61 14.31 2.41
C GLY A 187 -6.85 13.51 1.97
N GLY A 188 -8.01 13.75 2.58
CA GLY A 188 -9.25 13.05 2.24
C GLY A 188 -9.65 13.17 0.77
N GLU A 189 -9.48 14.35 0.17
CA GLU A 189 -9.71 14.55 -1.28
C GLU A 189 -8.78 13.67 -2.13
N ALA A 190 -7.49 13.61 -1.79
CA ALA A 190 -6.54 12.78 -2.51
C ALA A 190 -6.89 11.29 -2.42
N MET A 191 -7.32 10.80 -1.25
CA MET A 191 -7.80 9.43 -1.09
C MET A 191 -9.07 9.15 -1.91
N CYS A 192 -9.99 10.11 -2.01
CA CYS A 192 -11.12 10.03 -2.94
C CYS A 192 -10.64 9.92 -4.39
N ARG A 193 -9.62 10.68 -4.78
CA ARG A 193 -9.04 10.65 -6.14
C ARG A 193 -8.31 9.34 -6.44
N GLN A 194 -7.62 8.75 -5.46
CA GLN A 194 -7.03 7.41 -5.59
C GLN A 194 -8.10 6.39 -6.04
N LEU A 195 -9.22 6.33 -5.32
CA LEU A 195 -10.34 5.44 -5.60
C LEU A 195 -11.07 5.83 -6.91
N LEU A 196 -11.32 7.11 -7.14
CA LEU A 196 -12.01 7.59 -8.33
C LEU A 196 -11.25 7.25 -9.61
N TYR A 197 -9.95 7.57 -9.66
CA TYR A 197 -9.13 7.32 -10.85
C TYR A 197 -8.88 5.83 -11.06
N GLY A 198 -8.66 5.08 -10.00
CA GLY A 198 -8.46 3.64 -10.07
C GLY A 198 -9.71 2.91 -10.57
N GLN A 199 -10.86 3.10 -9.91
CA GLN A 199 -12.13 2.47 -10.29
C GLN A 199 -12.56 2.86 -11.71
N ARG A 200 -12.41 4.17 -12.07
CA ARG A 200 -12.73 4.63 -13.42
C ARG A 200 -11.86 3.94 -14.46
N TYR A 201 -10.55 3.86 -14.25
CA TYR A 201 -9.63 3.21 -15.16
C TYR A 201 -9.97 1.73 -15.36
N PHE A 202 -10.20 1.00 -14.28
CA PHE A 202 -10.56 -0.42 -14.35
C PHE A 202 -11.91 -0.62 -15.05
N MET A 203 -12.89 0.25 -14.80
CA MET A 203 -14.17 0.19 -15.49
C MET A 203 -14.04 0.51 -16.99
N GLU A 204 -13.29 1.55 -17.35
CA GLU A 204 -13.10 1.98 -18.75
C GLU A 204 -12.30 0.96 -19.57
N LYS A 205 -11.25 0.36 -18.98
CA LYS A 205 -10.33 -0.52 -19.70
C LYS A 205 -10.70 -2.00 -19.63
N PHE A 206 -11.35 -2.43 -18.57
CA PHE A 206 -11.65 -3.84 -18.32
C PHE A 206 -13.14 -4.13 -18.07
N GLY A 207 -14.00 -3.12 -17.96
CA GLY A 207 -15.39 -3.31 -17.57
C GLY A 207 -15.56 -3.87 -16.15
N HIS A 208 -14.56 -3.68 -15.29
CA HIS A 208 -14.50 -4.28 -13.97
C HIS A 208 -14.52 -3.20 -12.88
N HIS A 209 -15.38 -3.39 -11.87
CA HIS A 209 -15.37 -2.62 -10.63
C HIS A 209 -14.79 -3.48 -9.52
N CYS A 210 -13.76 -2.99 -8.82
CA CYS A 210 -13.14 -3.71 -7.71
C CYS A 210 -14.04 -3.62 -6.48
N PRO A 211 -14.55 -4.74 -5.96
CA PRO A 211 -15.42 -4.72 -4.78
C PRO A 211 -14.66 -4.68 -3.46
N GLU A 212 -13.35 -4.77 -3.48
CA GLU A 212 -12.50 -4.65 -2.30
C GLU A 212 -11.44 -3.56 -2.46
N VAL A 213 -11.03 -2.95 -1.35
CA VAL A 213 -9.78 -2.21 -1.23
C VAL A 213 -8.69 -3.19 -0.83
N TRP A 214 -7.55 -3.14 -1.53
CA TRP A 214 -6.44 -4.09 -1.40
C TRP A 214 -5.14 -3.33 -1.19
N LEU A 215 -4.69 -3.23 0.07
CA LEU A 215 -3.50 -2.51 0.49
C LEU A 215 -2.64 -3.40 1.38
N PRO A 216 -1.90 -4.35 0.80
CA PRO A 216 -1.19 -5.37 1.60
C PRO A 216 -0.03 -4.80 2.42
N ASP A 217 0.61 -3.71 1.97
CA ASP A 217 1.87 -3.24 2.55
C ASP A 217 1.88 -1.77 3.02
N SER A 218 0.76 -1.03 2.99
CA SER A 218 0.72 0.35 3.50
C SER A 218 0.91 0.40 5.03
N PHE A 219 1.51 1.49 5.54
CA PHE A 219 2.05 1.57 6.91
C PHE A 219 1.03 2.07 7.94
N GLY A 220 -0.11 1.41 8.01
CA GLY A 220 -1.25 1.78 8.83
C GLY A 220 -2.33 2.54 8.06
N TYR A 221 -3.52 2.67 8.64
CA TYR A 221 -4.72 3.09 7.91
C TYR A 221 -5.57 4.01 8.77
N SER A 222 -5.84 5.21 8.25
CA SER A 222 -6.69 6.20 8.90
C SER A 222 -8.11 5.67 9.14
N GLY A 223 -8.68 5.97 10.30
CA GLY A 223 -10.07 5.66 10.62
C GLY A 223 -11.12 6.32 9.71
N ALA A 224 -10.72 7.19 8.77
CA ALA A 224 -11.61 7.73 7.73
C ALA A 224 -11.75 6.79 6.51
N LEU A 225 -10.84 5.82 6.33
CA LEU A 225 -10.81 4.99 5.13
C LEU A 225 -12.05 4.10 4.94
N PRO A 226 -12.70 3.52 5.98
CA PRO A 226 -13.93 2.75 5.81
C PRO A 226 -15.04 3.53 5.09
N GLN A 227 -15.25 4.81 5.46
CA GLN A 227 -16.22 5.69 4.81
C GLN A 227 -15.88 5.88 3.32
N LEU A 228 -14.64 6.22 3.01
CA LEU A 228 -14.20 6.49 1.64
C LEU A 228 -14.31 5.24 0.76
N ALA A 229 -13.91 4.07 1.28
CA ALA A 229 -14.02 2.80 0.60
C ALA A 229 -15.49 2.44 0.29
N LYS A 230 -16.39 2.58 1.27
CA LYS A 230 -17.82 2.31 1.08
C LYS A 230 -18.45 3.27 0.07
N LEU A 231 -18.12 4.56 0.12
CA LEU A 231 -18.60 5.55 -0.85
C LEU A 231 -18.08 5.29 -2.27
N ALA A 232 -16.90 4.71 -2.42
CA ALA A 232 -16.36 4.26 -3.70
C ALA A 232 -16.93 2.93 -4.20
N GLY A 233 -17.87 2.31 -3.44
CA GLY A 233 -18.54 1.07 -3.81
C GLY A 233 -17.83 -0.19 -3.31
N ALA A 234 -16.74 -0.08 -2.56
CA ALA A 234 -16.09 -1.24 -1.98
C ALA A 234 -16.96 -1.87 -0.87
N GLN A 235 -16.95 -3.18 -0.81
CA GLN A 235 -17.64 -3.98 0.19
C GLN A 235 -16.66 -4.47 1.25
N TRP A 236 -15.40 -4.72 0.87
CA TRP A 236 -14.39 -5.38 1.67
C TRP A 236 -13.05 -4.63 1.68
N PHE A 237 -12.23 -4.94 2.68
CA PHE A 237 -10.89 -4.40 2.83
C PHE A 237 -9.88 -5.52 3.16
N LEU A 238 -8.71 -5.47 2.53
CA LEU A 238 -7.61 -6.39 2.79
C LEU A 238 -6.31 -5.64 3.09
N THR A 239 -5.66 -6.08 4.15
CA THR A 239 -4.24 -5.79 4.44
C THR A 239 -3.62 -6.91 5.25
N GLN A 240 -2.29 -7.01 5.24
CA GLN A 240 -1.55 -7.87 6.16
C GLN A 240 -0.52 -7.12 7.00
N LYS A 241 -0.23 -5.84 6.67
CA LYS A 241 0.88 -5.09 7.28
C LYS A 241 0.80 -4.95 8.80
N ILE A 242 -0.40 -4.93 9.37
CA ILE A 242 -0.59 -4.84 10.82
C ILE A 242 -0.05 -6.09 11.56
N SER A 243 0.19 -7.21 10.87
CA SER A 243 0.88 -8.37 11.43
C SER A 243 2.33 -8.08 11.87
N TRP A 244 2.92 -6.98 11.39
CA TRP A 244 4.26 -6.52 11.74
C TRP A 244 4.33 -5.74 13.06
N ASN A 245 3.20 -5.54 13.74
CA ASN A 245 3.18 -4.90 15.06
C ASN A 245 4.17 -5.56 16.01
N GLN A 246 4.97 -4.72 16.71
CA GLN A 246 6.07 -5.19 17.55
C GLN A 246 5.63 -5.58 18.95
N VAL A 247 4.58 -4.96 19.49
CA VAL A 247 4.14 -5.12 20.89
C VAL A 247 2.79 -5.80 20.94
N ASP A 248 1.77 -5.21 20.32
CA ASP A 248 0.39 -5.68 20.42
C ASP A 248 -0.03 -6.45 19.16
N LYS A 249 -0.17 -7.77 19.33
CA LYS A 249 -0.72 -8.59 18.24
C LYS A 249 -2.19 -8.25 18.02
N PHE A 250 -2.55 -7.98 16.77
CA PHE A 250 -3.93 -7.66 16.41
C PHE A 250 -4.86 -8.87 16.73
N PRO A 251 -6.02 -8.65 17.39
CA PRO A 251 -6.81 -9.74 17.95
C PRO A 251 -7.69 -10.51 16.95
N HIS A 252 -7.81 -10.04 15.71
CA HIS A 252 -8.70 -10.60 14.68
C HIS A 252 -7.99 -10.75 13.34
N HIS A 253 -8.44 -11.69 12.51
CA HIS A 253 -8.11 -11.78 11.10
C HIS A 253 -9.30 -11.44 10.20
N SER A 254 -10.52 -11.74 10.65
CA SER A 254 -11.77 -11.39 9.94
C SER A 254 -12.69 -10.64 10.91
N PHE A 255 -13.01 -9.38 10.59
CA PHE A 255 -13.74 -8.51 11.53
C PHE A 255 -14.41 -7.33 10.80
N TRP A 256 -15.28 -6.61 11.51
CA TRP A 256 -15.80 -5.33 11.06
C TRP A 256 -14.85 -4.20 11.45
N TRP A 257 -14.31 -3.51 10.48
CA TRP A 257 -13.59 -2.27 10.72
C TRP A 257 -14.57 -1.10 10.64
N GLU A 258 -14.71 -0.37 11.76
CA GLU A 258 -15.60 0.78 11.90
C GLU A 258 -14.80 2.08 11.86
N GLY A 259 -15.15 2.95 10.91
CA GLY A 259 -14.55 4.26 10.76
C GLY A 259 -15.06 5.28 11.78
N ILE A 260 -14.45 6.47 11.77
CA ILE A 260 -14.77 7.58 12.68
C ILE A 260 -16.21 8.11 12.55
N ASP A 261 -16.89 7.82 11.45
CA ASP A 261 -18.28 8.19 11.18
C ASP A 261 -19.28 7.05 11.46
N GLY A 262 -18.80 5.89 11.94
CA GLY A 262 -19.60 4.69 12.18
C GLY A 262 -19.79 3.79 10.97
N THR A 263 -19.23 4.14 9.80
CA THR A 263 -19.27 3.26 8.63
C THR A 263 -18.44 2.01 8.87
N ARG A 264 -19.00 0.84 8.52
CA ARG A 264 -18.33 -0.47 8.68
C ARG A 264 -17.99 -1.09 7.35
N ILE A 265 -16.80 -1.70 7.28
CA ILE A 265 -16.35 -2.51 6.15
C ILE A 265 -15.82 -3.86 6.67
N PHE A 266 -16.25 -4.97 6.04
CA PHE A 266 -15.72 -6.28 6.42
C PHE A 266 -14.26 -6.39 5.97
N THR A 267 -13.38 -6.73 6.91
CA THR A 267 -11.93 -6.65 6.76
C THR A 267 -11.32 -8.03 6.99
N HIS A 268 -10.30 -8.36 6.19
CA HIS A 268 -9.52 -9.56 6.38
C HIS A 268 -8.02 -9.27 6.37
N PHE A 269 -7.32 -9.81 7.35
CA PHE A 269 -5.86 -9.88 7.42
C PHE A 269 -5.42 -11.32 7.12
N PRO A 270 -4.72 -11.58 6.01
CA PRO A 270 -4.17 -12.90 5.71
C PRO A 270 -3.35 -13.46 6.88
N PRO A 271 -3.74 -14.59 7.49
CA PRO A 271 -3.06 -15.11 8.68
C PRO A 271 -1.70 -15.74 8.40
N ALA A 272 -1.29 -15.80 7.13
CA ALA A 272 0.07 -16.12 6.73
C ALA A 272 1.09 -15.02 7.09
N ASP A 273 0.63 -13.85 7.54
CA ASP A 273 1.43 -12.66 7.87
C ASP A 273 2.33 -12.20 6.70
N THR A 274 1.93 -12.52 5.49
CA THR A 274 2.62 -12.15 4.25
C THR A 274 1.64 -12.04 3.08
N TYR A 275 1.96 -11.19 2.12
CA TYR A 275 1.29 -11.13 0.82
C TYR A 275 2.00 -12.00 -0.25
N GLY A 276 3.08 -12.67 0.12
CA GLY A 276 3.97 -13.41 -0.78
C GLY A 276 4.25 -14.84 -0.32
N SER A 277 3.23 -15.58 0.13
CA SER A 277 3.38 -17.00 0.50
C SER A 277 3.91 -17.83 -0.66
N ASP A 278 4.73 -18.83 -0.37
CA ASP A 278 5.17 -19.85 -1.32
C ASP A 278 4.28 -21.10 -1.32
N LEU A 279 3.20 -21.08 -0.53
CA LEU A 279 2.28 -22.21 -0.28
C LEU A 279 2.97 -23.45 0.30
N SER A 280 4.16 -23.30 0.89
CA SER A 280 4.82 -24.39 1.61
C SER A 280 3.99 -24.86 2.81
N ALA A 281 4.22 -26.08 3.25
CA ALA A 281 3.57 -26.60 4.45
C ALA A 281 3.85 -25.71 5.68
N ARG A 282 5.01 -25.05 5.75
CA ARG A 282 5.35 -24.07 6.80
C ARG A 282 4.41 -22.88 6.78
N ASP A 283 4.23 -22.25 5.62
CA ASP A 283 3.40 -21.06 5.50
C ASP A 283 1.91 -21.39 5.73
N LEU A 284 1.44 -22.54 5.21
CA LEU A 284 0.06 -22.98 5.43
C LEU A 284 -0.21 -23.34 6.89
N GLU A 285 0.73 -24.00 7.57
CA GLU A 285 0.62 -24.32 9.00
C GLU A 285 0.70 -23.04 9.85
N HIS A 286 1.58 -22.10 9.49
CA HIS A 286 1.61 -20.79 10.15
C HIS A 286 0.25 -20.10 10.02
N ALA A 287 -0.29 -19.99 8.80
CA ALA A 287 -1.59 -19.37 8.57
C ALA A 287 -2.71 -20.03 9.39
N ARG A 288 -2.73 -21.39 9.43
CA ARG A 288 -3.69 -22.16 10.21
C ARG A 288 -3.57 -21.91 11.71
N SER A 289 -2.35 -21.98 12.24
CA SER A 289 -2.10 -21.85 13.69
C SER A 289 -2.27 -20.41 14.17
N ASN A 290 -1.94 -19.44 13.34
CA ASN A 290 -2.02 -18.01 13.62
C ASN A 290 -3.45 -17.44 13.57
N PHE A 291 -4.36 -18.02 12.77
CA PHE A 291 -5.73 -17.53 12.62
C PHE A 291 -6.41 -17.33 13.98
N GLN A 292 -6.89 -16.09 14.28
CA GLN A 292 -7.39 -15.74 15.61
C GLN A 292 -8.89 -16.04 15.79
N ASP A 293 -9.66 -16.10 14.72
CA ASP A 293 -11.13 -16.22 14.79
C ASP A 293 -11.60 -17.69 14.78
N LYS A 294 -10.75 -18.62 15.31
CA LYS A 294 -11.05 -20.05 15.42
C LYS A 294 -12.35 -20.29 16.18
N GLY A 295 -13.17 -21.20 15.65
CA GLY A 295 -14.48 -21.54 16.23
C GLY A 295 -15.59 -20.55 15.90
N ARG A 296 -15.27 -19.40 15.27
CA ARG A 296 -16.24 -18.42 14.75
C ARG A 296 -16.27 -18.41 13.22
N ALA A 297 -15.10 -18.63 12.60
CA ALA A 297 -14.92 -18.76 11.16
C ALA A 297 -13.94 -19.89 10.85
N ASN A 298 -14.01 -20.45 9.64
CA ASN A 298 -13.12 -21.52 9.19
C ASN A 298 -12.42 -21.20 7.87
N SER A 299 -12.64 -20.01 7.32
CA SER A 299 -12.05 -19.58 6.03
C SER A 299 -10.97 -18.52 6.23
N SER A 300 -9.89 -18.60 5.44
CA SER A 300 -8.88 -17.54 5.32
C SER A 300 -8.39 -17.38 3.89
N LEU A 301 -7.77 -16.22 3.60
CA LEU A 301 -7.16 -15.91 2.31
C LEU A 301 -5.63 -15.99 2.43
N VAL A 302 -4.98 -16.55 1.41
CA VAL A 302 -3.52 -16.62 1.29
C VAL A 302 -3.10 -16.10 -0.09
N PRO A 303 -2.67 -14.84 -0.19
CA PRO A 303 -2.00 -14.37 -1.40
C PRO A 303 -0.65 -15.09 -1.56
N PHE A 304 -0.35 -15.58 -2.77
CA PHE A 304 0.88 -16.32 -3.00
C PHE A 304 1.62 -15.83 -4.25
N GLY A 305 2.93 -15.86 -4.17
CA GLY A 305 3.83 -15.36 -5.21
C GLY A 305 4.83 -14.35 -4.67
N TYR A 306 6.03 -14.31 -5.22
CA TYR A 306 7.09 -13.40 -4.75
C TYR A 306 6.70 -11.94 -4.98
N GLY A 307 6.78 -11.14 -3.90
CA GLY A 307 6.39 -9.73 -3.85
C GLY A 307 7.53 -8.76 -4.09
N ASP A 308 7.28 -7.51 -3.72
CA ASP A 308 8.06 -6.27 -3.84
C ASP A 308 8.52 -5.97 -5.27
N GLY A 309 9.31 -6.83 -5.87
CA GLY A 309 9.83 -6.68 -7.23
C GLY A 309 8.99 -7.32 -8.33
N GLY A 310 7.80 -7.84 -8.03
CA GLY A 310 6.88 -8.38 -9.02
C GLY A 310 7.24 -9.77 -9.56
N GLY A 311 7.91 -10.61 -8.76
CA GLY A 311 8.21 -12.00 -9.15
C GLY A 311 6.95 -12.83 -9.41
N GLY A 312 5.97 -12.69 -8.53
CA GLY A 312 4.67 -13.37 -8.61
C GLY A 312 4.72 -14.88 -8.42
N PRO A 313 3.62 -15.58 -8.67
CA PRO A 313 3.53 -17.03 -8.65
C PRO A 313 4.51 -17.72 -9.58
N THR A 314 4.94 -18.93 -9.16
CA THR A 314 5.80 -19.81 -9.96
C THR A 314 5.09 -21.12 -10.29
N ARG A 315 5.67 -21.90 -11.23
CA ARG A 315 5.17 -23.26 -11.55
C ARG A 315 5.21 -24.18 -10.34
N GLU A 316 6.22 -24.03 -9.50
CA GLU A 316 6.43 -24.81 -8.28
C GLU A 316 5.34 -24.53 -7.26
N MET A 317 4.96 -23.26 -7.06
CA MET A 317 3.84 -22.88 -6.20
C MET A 317 2.51 -23.44 -6.70
N LEU A 318 2.26 -23.42 -8.02
CA LEU A 318 1.06 -24.03 -8.60
C LEU A 318 1.08 -25.57 -8.47
N ALA A 319 2.24 -26.20 -8.63
CA ALA A 319 2.39 -27.63 -8.38
C ALA A 319 2.14 -27.99 -6.92
N GLN A 320 2.58 -27.15 -5.99
CA GLN A 320 2.32 -27.27 -4.55
C GLN A 320 0.82 -27.12 -4.26
N ALA A 321 0.18 -26.06 -4.80
CA ALA A 321 -1.26 -25.81 -4.61
C ALA A 321 -2.12 -27.03 -5.01
N ARG A 322 -1.80 -27.67 -6.15
CA ARG A 322 -2.53 -28.88 -6.59
C ARG A 322 -2.41 -30.04 -5.59
N ARG A 323 -1.24 -30.19 -4.95
CA ARG A 323 -0.96 -31.30 -4.01
C ARG A 323 -1.62 -31.10 -2.65
N VAL A 324 -1.69 -29.86 -2.19
CA VAL A 324 -2.27 -29.54 -0.89
C VAL A 324 -3.76 -29.20 -0.97
N ALA A 325 -4.35 -29.26 -2.15
CA ALA A 325 -5.77 -28.91 -2.35
C ALA A 325 -6.71 -29.64 -1.38
N ASP A 326 -6.47 -30.95 -1.18
CA ASP A 326 -7.24 -31.80 -0.24
C ASP A 326 -6.29 -32.90 0.31
N LEU A 327 -5.34 -32.49 1.17
CA LEU A 327 -4.29 -33.36 1.71
C LEU A 327 -4.41 -33.51 3.22
N ASP A 328 -4.54 -34.75 3.69
CA ASP A 328 -4.59 -35.07 5.12
C ASP A 328 -3.34 -34.56 5.88
N GLY A 329 -3.61 -33.78 6.92
CA GLY A 329 -2.60 -33.09 7.73
C GLY A 329 -2.34 -31.64 7.31
N SER A 330 -2.96 -31.16 6.23
CA SER A 330 -2.88 -29.78 5.74
C SER A 330 -4.26 -29.12 5.78
N PRO A 331 -4.37 -27.78 5.82
CA PRO A 331 -5.60 -27.08 5.43
C PRO A 331 -6.04 -27.45 4.00
N LYS A 332 -7.33 -27.40 3.73
CA LYS A 332 -7.86 -27.49 2.36
C LYS A 332 -7.54 -26.19 1.62
N LEU A 333 -7.04 -26.29 0.39
CA LEU A 333 -6.65 -25.12 -0.40
C LEU A 333 -7.39 -25.10 -1.74
N ALA A 334 -7.99 -23.95 -2.08
CA ALA A 334 -8.59 -23.73 -3.41
C ALA A 334 -8.07 -22.40 -4.00
N ILE A 335 -7.69 -22.39 -5.28
CA ILE A 335 -7.41 -21.14 -6.00
C ILE A 335 -8.76 -20.57 -6.47
N GLU A 336 -9.16 -19.44 -5.90
CA GLU A 336 -10.46 -18.80 -6.12
C GLU A 336 -10.31 -17.26 -6.20
N PRO A 337 -11.26 -16.56 -6.86
CA PRO A 337 -11.30 -15.10 -6.82
C PRO A 337 -11.44 -14.55 -5.41
N PRO A 338 -10.80 -13.41 -5.07
CA PRO A 338 -10.93 -12.79 -3.74
C PRO A 338 -12.37 -12.53 -3.31
N ALA A 339 -13.24 -12.08 -4.22
CA ALA A 339 -14.66 -11.84 -3.93
C ALA A 339 -15.40 -13.11 -3.49
N THR A 340 -15.02 -14.30 -3.98
CA THR A 340 -15.58 -15.59 -3.54
C THR A 340 -15.22 -15.86 -2.09
N PHE A 341 -13.96 -15.62 -1.73
CA PHE A 341 -13.52 -15.71 -0.34
C PHE A 341 -14.27 -14.75 0.57
N PHE A 342 -14.30 -13.46 0.23
CA PHE A 342 -14.93 -12.45 1.08
C PHE A 342 -16.42 -12.72 1.30
N SER A 343 -17.14 -13.06 0.25
CA SER A 343 -18.58 -13.42 0.35
C SER A 343 -18.81 -14.61 1.28
N ARG A 344 -17.95 -15.63 1.20
CA ARG A 344 -18.03 -16.81 2.08
C ARG A 344 -17.66 -16.44 3.51
N ALA A 345 -16.53 -15.75 3.71
CA ALA A 345 -16.03 -15.39 5.03
C ALA A 345 -17.00 -14.49 5.79
N GLU A 346 -17.61 -13.50 5.13
CA GLU A 346 -18.63 -12.63 5.73
C GLU A 346 -19.88 -13.40 6.13
N ALA A 347 -20.31 -14.37 5.28
CA ALA A 347 -21.51 -15.15 5.54
C ALA A 347 -21.34 -16.22 6.64
N GLU A 348 -20.14 -16.81 6.75
CA GLU A 348 -19.89 -17.90 7.73
C GLU A 348 -19.51 -17.40 9.12
N HIS A 349 -19.00 -16.14 9.22
CA HIS A 349 -18.47 -15.65 10.47
C HIS A 349 -19.58 -15.39 11.49
N GLU A 350 -19.64 -16.21 12.54
CA GLU A 350 -20.55 -16.01 13.67
C GLU A 350 -20.01 -14.90 14.59
N ASP A 351 -20.72 -13.76 14.66
CA ASP A 351 -20.41 -12.63 15.51
C ASP A 351 -18.97 -12.06 15.30
N PRO A 352 -18.68 -11.49 14.11
CA PRO A 352 -17.41 -10.83 13.87
C PRO A 352 -17.18 -9.68 14.85
N GLY A 353 -16.01 -9.63 15.49
CA GLY A 353 -15.60 -8.49 16.30
C GLY A 353 -15.61 -7.19 15.49
N ALA A 354 -15.67 -6.05 16.18
CA ALA A 354 -15.55 -4.74 15.57
C ALA A 354 -14.32 -4.02 16.12
N TRP A 355 -13.48 -3.50 15.20
CA TRP A 355 -12.39 -2.58 15.53
C TRP A 355 -12.78 -1.17 15.13
N VAL A 356 -12.74 -0.21 16.07
CA VAL A 356 -13.19 1.16 15.86
C VAL A 356 -12.00 2.12 15.79
N GLY A 357 -11.94 2.93 14.74
CA GLY A 357 -10.90 3.94 14.56
C GLY A 357 -9.79 3.51 13.60
N GLU A 358 -8.57 4.00 13.81
CA GLU A 358 -7.45 3.68 12.93
C GLU A 358 -6.94 2.23 13.11
N LEU A 359 -6.34 1.71 12.06
CA LEU A 359 -5.50 0.51 12.11
C LEU A 359 -4.04 0.97 12.18
N TYR A 360 -3.54 1.12 13.41
CA TYR A 360 -2.20 1.63 13.67
C TYR A 360 -1.14 0.54 13.47
N LEU A 361 -0.06 0.88 12.75
CA LEU A 361 1.12 0.05 12.65
C LEU A 361 2.13 0.46 13.73
N GLU A 362 2.47 -0.47 14.63
CA GLU A 362 3.48 -0.26 15.69
C GLU A 362 4.92 -0.41 15.18
N LEU A 363 5.17 0.12 13.99
CA LEU A 363 6.43 0.07 13.28
C LEU A 363 6.45 1.21 12.26
N HIS A 364 7.60 1.50 11.66
CA HIS A 364 7.73 2.49 10.58
C HIS A 364 7.34 3.93 10.98
N ARG A 365 7.57 4.32 12.24
CA ARG A 365 7.18 5.64 12.78
C ARG A 365 7.95 6.79 12.13
N GLY A 366 9.18 6.55 11.67
CA GLY A 366 9.99 7.53 10.96
C GLY A 366 9.36 8.00 9.64
N THR A 367 8.49 7.19 9.04
CA THR A 367 7.83 7.48 7.77
C THR A 367 6.86 8.66 7.84
N PHE A 368 6.43 9.09 9.01
CA PHE A 368 5.60 10.29 9.17
C PHE A 368 6.40 11.59 8.95
N THR A 369 7.72 11.57 9.07
CA THR A 369 8.58 12.78 9.00
C THR A 369 9.72 12.67 8.01
N SER A 370 10.16 11.47 7.63
CA SER A 370 11.25 11.25 6.67
C SER A 370 10.96 11.92 5.33
N GLN A 371 12.00 12.43 4.65
CA GLN A 371 11.87 13.10 3.34
C GLN A 371 10.83 14.24 3.35
N TYR A 372 10.98 15.14 4.31
CA TYR A 372 10.07 16.27 4.53
C TYR A 372 9.65 17.03 3.26
N GLU A 373 10.57 17.25 2.29
CA GLU A 373 10.26 17.98 1.05
C GLU A 373 9.22 17.27 0.18
N VAL A 374 9.16 15.94 0.21
CA VAL A 374 8.11 15.16 -0.48
C VAL A 374 6.75 15.38 0.18
N LYS A 375 6.69 15.29 1.51
CA LYS A 375 5.46 15.51 2.29
C LYS A 375 4.92 16.92 2.12
N LYS A 376 5.82 17.91 2.18
CA LYS A 376 5.50 19.32 1.92
C LYS A 376 4.98 19.53 0.51
N GLY A 377 5.65 18.95 -0.48
CA GLY A 377 5.24 19.02 -1.89
C GLY A 377 3.88 18.39 -2.11
N ASN A 378 3.64 17.20 -1.55
CA ASN A 378 2.34 16.54 -1.62
C ASN A 378 1.23 17.44 -1.02
N ARG A 379 1.39 17.88 0.22
CA ARG A 379 0.37 18.69 0.89
C ARG A 379 0.09 20.01 0.18
N ARG A 380 1.15 20.68 -0.27
CA ARG A 380 1.02 21.92 -1.04
C ARG A 380 0.25 21.70 -2.34
N ASN A 381 0.61 20.66 -3.10
CA ASN A 381 -0.02 20.40 -4.39
C ASN A 381 -1.46 19.88 -4.28
N GLU A 382 -1.82 19.13 -3.23
CA GLU A 382 -3.22 18.82 -2.94
C GLU A 382 -4.07 20.09 -2.78
N HIS A 383 -3.56 21.10 -2.06
CA HIS A 383 -4.25 22.38 -1.87
C HIS A 383 -4.31 23.20 -3.15
N LEU A 384 -3.17 23.31 -3.88
CA LEU A 384 -3.13 24.06 -5.13
C LEU A 384 -4.03 23.45 -6.21
N LEU A 385 -4.12 22.12 -6.29
CA LEU A 385 -5.05 21.44 -7.21
C LEU A 385 -6.50 21.81 -6.91
N ARG A 386 -6.90 21.75 -5.63
CA ARG A 386 -8.25 22.18 -5.21
C ARG A 386 -8.51 23.64 -5.59
N ASP A 387 -7.56 24.52 -5.34
CA ASP A 387 -7.69 25.94 -5.64
C ASP A 387 -7.72 26.19 -7.15
N ALA A 388 -6.90 25.49 -7.94
CA ALA A 388 -6.91 25.57 -9.40
C ALA A 388 -8.25 25.07 -9.97
N GLU A 389 -8.78 23.93 -9.50
CA GLU A 389 -10.12 23.44 -9.88
C GLU A 389 -11.20 24.49 -9.56
N LEU A 390 -11.18 25.08 -8.38
CA LEU A 390 -12.16 26.09 -7.96
C LEU A 390 -12.14 27.34 -8.84
N TRP A 391 -10.96 27.96 -9.01
CA TRP A 391 -10.86 29.22 -9.72
C TRP A 391 -10.97 29.07 -11.22
N CYS A 392 -10.37 28.03 -11.81
CA CYS A 392 -10.51 27.76 -13.25
C CYS A 392 -11.96 27.39 -13.61
N ALA A 393 -12.64 26.56 -12.80
CA ALA A 393 -14.05 26.25 -13.01
C ALA A 393 -14.93 27.52 -12.89
N THR A 394 -14.67 28.37 -11.91
CA THR A 394 -15.40 29.63 -11.72
C THR A 394 -15.22 30.56 -12.93
N ALA A 395 -13.99 30.70 -13.43
CA ALA A 395 -13.71 31.51 -14.62
C ALA A 395 -14.35 30.91 -15.89
N ALA A 396 -14.29 29.59 -16.04
CA ALA A 396 -14.86 28.88 -17.18
C ALA A 396 -16.40 29.01 -17.25
N VAL A 397 -17.11 28.85 -16.12
CA VAL A 397 -18.56 29.01 -16.06
C VAL A 397 -18.99 30.44 -16.43
N ARG A 398 -18.12 31.44 -16.19
CA ARG A 398 -18.33 32.82 -16.60
C ARG A 398 -17.92 33.11 -18.04
N GLY A 399 -17.38 32.12 -18.76
CA GLY A 399 -16.94 32.28 -20.15
C GLY A 399 -15.64 33.06 -20.30
N LEU A 400 -14.81 33.16 -19.27
CA LEU A 400 -13.56 33.93 -19.27
C LEU A 400 -12.35 33.10 -19.73
N MET A 401 -12.42 31.78 -19.60
CA MET A 401 -11.38 30.84 -20.05
C MET A 401 -11.99 29.45 -20.30
N ASP A 402 -11.24 28.59 -21.01
CA ASP A 402 -11.55 27.16 -21.09
C ASP A 402 -11.08 26.43 -19.81
N TYR A 403 -11.88 25.48 -19.32
CA TYR A 403 -11.48 24.69 -18.15
C TYR A 403 -10.39 23.67 -18.51
N PRO A 404 -9.21 23.72 -17.85
CA PRO A 404 -8.07 22.84 -18.18
C PRO A 404 -8.23 21.43 -17.57
N GLY A 405 -9.36 20.78 -17.80
CA GLY A 405 -9.77 19.56 -17.11
C GLY A 405 -8.83 18.37 -17.34
N GLU A 406 -8.34 18.17 -18.59
CA GLU A 406 -7.41 17.08 -18.91
C GLU A 406 -6.07 17.27 -18.18
N ARG A 407 -5.54 18.50 -18.19
CA ARG A 407 -4.28 18.80 -17.52
C ARG A 407 -4.36 18.64 -16.01
N LEU A 408 -5.42 19.12 -15.39
CA LEU A 408 -5.65 18.94 -13.95
C LEU A 408 -5.78 17.45 -13.57
N ALA A 409 -6.45 16.65 -14.41
CA ALA A 409 -6.54 15.21 -14.21
C ALA A 409 -5.18 14.49 -14.34
N GLU A 410 -4.31 14.92 -15.26
CA GLU A 410 -2.93 14.41 -15.38
C GLU A 410 -2.11 14.73 -14.12
N ILE A 411 -2.19 15.98 -13.65
CA ILE A 411 -1.50 16.39 -12.42
C ILE A 411 -2.01 15.59 -11.22
N TRP A 412 -3.33 15.41 -11.07
CA TRP A 412 -3.90 14.57 -10.02
C TRP A 412 -3.36 13.14 -10.06
N ARG A 413 -3.33 12.50 -11.23
CA ARG A 413 -2.77 11.14 -11.36
C ARG A 413 -1.30 11.07 -10.98
N THR A 414 -0.52 12.13 -11.30
CA THR A 414 0.89 12.23 -10.90
C THR A 414 1.02 12.36 -9.37
N ILE A 415 0.21 13.21 -8.74
CA ILE A 415 0.21 13.34 -7.28
C ILE A 415 -0.24 12.02 -6.62
N CYS A 416 -1.28 11.38 -7.14
CA CYS A 416 -1.70 10.06 -6.67
C CYS A 416 -0.59 9.00 -6.80
N LEU A 417 0.19 9.02 -7.88
CA LEU A 417 1.35 8.14 -8.04
C LEU A 417 2.40 8.38 -6.95
N TYR A 418 2.71 9.66 -6.64
CA TYR A 418 3.69 10.01 -5.61
C TYR A 418 3.21 9.78 -4.18
N GLN A 419 1.94 9.45 -3.99
CA GLN A 419 1.37 8.99 -2.72
C GLN A 419 1.57 7.48 -2.48
N PHE A 420 2.25 6.76 -3.40
CA PHE A 420 2.61 5.37 -3.20
C PHE A 420 3.32 5.18 -1.85
N HIS A 421 3.06 4.05 -1.18
CA HIS A 421 3.41 3.85 0.24
C HIS A 421 4.92 3.77 0.55
N ASP A 422 5.81 3.73 -0.45
CA ASP A 422 7.26 3.92 -0.27
C ASP A 422 7.77 5.28 -0.78
N ILE A 423 6.97 6.02 -1.55
CA ILE A 423 7.36 7.36 -2.02
C ILE A 423 7.03 8.40 -0.97
N LEU A 424 5.75 8.59 -0.65
CA LEU A 424 5.32 9.61 0.31
C LEU A 424 5.89 9.41 1.71
N PRO A 425 5.95 8.20 2.26
CA PRO A 425 6.57 7.93 3.56
C PRO A 425 8.07 8.20 3.64
N GLY A 426 8.78 8.18 2.53
CA GLY A 426 10.21 8.49 2.55
C GLY A 426 11.14 7.27 2.60
N SER A 427 10.64 6.08 2.32
CA SER A 427 11.36 4.80 2.44
C SER A 427 12.01 4.32 1.14
N ALA A 428 11.92 5.09 0.05
CA ALA A 428 12.59 4.80 -1.21
C ALA A 428 14.05 5.33 -1.25
N ILE A 429 14.77 5.03 -2.34
CA ILE A 429 16.13 5.50 -2.56
C ILE A 429 16.19 6.99 -2.93
N ALA A 430 17.33 7.61 -2.72
CA ALA A 430 17.57 9.04 -2.98
C ALA A 430 17.30 9.46 -4.44
N TRP A 431 17.45 8.56 -5.40
CA TRP A 431 17.10 8.82 -6.79
C TRP A 431 15.61 9.17 -6.96
N VAL A 432 14.73 8.39 -6.34
CA VAL A 432 13.28 8.63 -6.36
C VAL A 432 12.97 10.04 -5.84
N TYR A 433 13.57 10.43 -4.71
CA TYR A 433 13.29 11.73 -4.09
C TYR A 433 13.80 12.92 -4.90
N ARG A 434 14.94 12.78 -5.58
CA ARG A 434 15.40 13.83 -6.49
C ARG A 434 14.39 14.12 -7.63
N GLU A 435 13.81 13.07 -8.19
CA GLU A 435 12.80 13.18 -9.25
C GLU A 435 11.48 13.74 -8.70
N VAL A 436 10.97 13.16 -7.62
CA VAL A 436 9.67 13.52 -7.03
C VAL A 436 9.66 14.96 -6.50
N VAL A 437 10.73 15.40 -5.81
CA VAL A 437 10.83 16.78 -5.30
C VAL A 437 10.90 17.79 -6.46
N ALA A 438 11.64 17.48 -7.52
CA ALA A 438 11.71 18.34 -8.70
C ALA A 438 10.34 18.48 -9.38
N ASP A 439 9.61 17.36 -9.50
CA ASP A 439 8.27 17.35 -10.08
C ASP A 439 7.24 18.08 -9.20
N HIS A 440 7.29 17.89 -7.88
CA HIS A 440 6.43 18.64 -6.96
C HIS A 440 6.61 20.16 -7.11
N ARG A 441 7.84 20.64 -7.26
CA ARG A 441 8.13 22.07 -7.50
C ARG A 441 7.55 22.54 -8.82
N ARG A 442 7.84 21.83 -9.90
CA ARG A 442 7.29 22.14 -11.24
C ARG A 442 5.76 22.18 -11.24
N ILE A 443 5.10 21.20 -10.62
CA ILE A 443 3.64 21.15 -10.47
C ILE A 443 3.14 22.34 -9.65
N SER A 444 3.80 22.67 -8.54
CA SER A 444 3.43 23.84 -7.73
C SER A 444 3.46 25.14 -8.50
N ASP A 445 4.50 25.34 -9.33
CA ASP A 445 4.66 26.55 -10.15
C ASP A 445 3.57 26.61 -11.21
N GLU A 446 3.33 25.52 -11.93
CA GLU A 446 2.27 25.44 -12.97
C GLU A 446 0.86 25.71 -12.39
N LEU A 447 0.54 25.07 -11.24
CA LEU A 447 -0.76 25.29 -10.58
C LEU A 447 -0.91 26.72 -10.07
N THR A 448 0.17 27.33 -9.56
CA THR A 448 0.17 28.72 -9.13
C THR A 448 -0.10 29.68 -10.30
N GLU A 449 0.53 29.44 -11.46
CA GLU A 449 0.28 30.21 -12.68
C GLU A 449 -1.19 30.07 -13.15
N LEU A 450 -1.74 28.86 -13.14
CA LEU A 450 -3.16 28.63 -13.51
C LEU A 450 -4.12 29.35 -12.56
N ILE A 451 -3.86 29.31 -11.25
CA ILE A 451 -4.67 30.01 -10.24
C ILE A 451 -4.63 31.51 -10.46
N HIS A 452 -3.43 32.09 -10.61
CA HIS A 452 -3.26 33.52 -10.82
C HIS A 452 -3.95 33.96 -12.11
N HIS A 453 -3.77 33.27 -13.22
CA HIS A 453 -4.45 33.56 -14.46
C HIS A 453 -5.97 33.57 -14.33
N ALA A 454 -6.56 32.55 -13.69
CA ALA A 454 -7.99 32.49 -13.46
C ALA A 454 -8.48 33.64 -12.54
N GLN A 455 -7.72 33.96 -11.50
CA GLN A 455 -8.04 35.04 -10.56
C GLN A 455 -7.96 36.45 -11.22
N GLU A 456 -6.95 36.69 -12.09
CA GLU A 456 -6.83 37.93 -12.88
C GLU A 456 -8.03 38.12 -13.79
N LEU A 457 -8.44 37.06 -14.52
CA LEU A 457 -9.64 37.12 -15.37
C LEU A 457 -10.91 37.37 -14.57
N LEU A 458 -11.02 36.84 -13.36
CA LEU A 458 -12.16 37.00 -12.46
C LEU A 458 -12.21 38.40 -11.81
N ALA A 459 -11.05 38.95 -11.46
CA ALA A 459 -10.93 40.30 -10.88
C ALA A 459 -11.27 41.40 -11.90
N GLY A 460 -10.79 41.21 -13.15
CA GLY A 460 -10.86 42.23 -14.18
C GLY A 460 -9.96 43.45 -13.88
N GLU A 461 -10.20 44.58 -14.58
CA GLU A 461 -9.46 45.82 -14.38
C GLU A 461 -10.14 46.70 -13.34
N GLY A 462 -9.36 47.37 -12.46
CA GLY A 462 -9.88 48.28 -11.46
C GLY A 462 -8.81 48.82 -10.51
N ASP A 463 -9.20 49.70 -9.61
CA ASP A 463 -8.32 50.37 -8.65
C ASP A 463 -8.35 49.73 -7.25
N GLU A 464 -9.23 48.76 -7.02
CA GLU A 464 -9.37 48.08 -5.73
C GLU A 464 -8.60 46.77 -5.70
N GLN A 465 -7.96 46.47 -4.56
CA GLN A 465 -7.32 45.22 -4.33
C GLN A 465 -8.35 44.12 -4.00
N VAL A 466 -8.42 43.07 -4.79
CA VAL A 466 -9.31 41.93 -4.60
C VAL A 466 -8.54 40.76 -3.95
N VAL A 467 -9.11 40.18 -2.91
CA VAL A 467 -8.63 38.97 -2.24
C VAL A 467 -9.53 37.81 -2.61
N PHE A 468 -8.91 36.72 -3.04
CA PHE A 468 -9.57 35.43 -3.31
C PHE A 468 -9.40 34.52 -2.11
N ASP A 469 -10.49 33.98 -1.56
CA ASP A 469 -10.49 33.08 -0.42
C ASP A 469 -11.15 31.74 -0.81
N SER A 470 -10.33 30.68 -0.90
CA SER A 470 -10.79 29.31 -1.18
C SER A 470 -11.28 28.57 0.06
N SER A 471 -11.17 29.17 1.26
CA SER A 471 -11.63 28.56 2.51
C SER A 471 -13.16 28.37 2.50
N PRO A 472 -13.67 27.22 2.96
CA PRO A 472 -15.10 27.00 3.12
C PRO A 472 -15.71 27.82 4.29
N MET A 473 -14.88 28.45 5.11
CA MET A 473 -15.30 29.25 6.27
C MET A 473 -14.91 30.71 6.09
N THR A 474 -15.79 31.62 6.50
CA THR A 474 -15.47 33.04 6.54
C THR A 474 -14.33 33.32 7.52
N ARG A 475 -13.31 34.04 7.06
CA ARG A 475 -12.14 34.44 7.85
C ARG A 475 -12.14 35.99 7.95
N PRO A 476 -12.58 36.59 9.06
CA PRO A 476 -12.70 38.03 9.18
C PRO A 476 -11.40 38.82 8.94
N TRP A 477 -10.27 38.19 9.15
CA TRP A 477 -8.93 38.76 8.94
C TRP A 477 -8.38 38.60 7.51
N ALA A 478 -8.97 37.75 6.70
CA ALA A 478 -8.52 37.50 5.33
C ALA A 478 -9.57 37.92 4.29
N SER A 479 -10.81 37.49 4.51
CA SER A 479 -11.94 37.80 3.62
C SER A 479 -13.25 37.76 4.39
N THR A 480 -14.19 38.58 3.98
CA THR A 480 -15.57 38.56 4.49
C THR A 480 -16.45 37.52 3.75
N VAL A 481 -15.91 36.89 2.74
CA VAL A 481 -16.62 35.93 1.86
C VAL A 481 -15.91 34.58 1.88
N ALA A 482 -16.63 33.53 2.29
CA ALA A 482 -16.16 32.16 2.19
C ALA A 482 -16.26 31.68 0.74
N MET A 483 -15.26 30.96 0.24
CA MET A 483 -15.16 30.42 -1.14
C MET A 483 -15.53 31.47 -2.19
N GLY A 484 -14.92 32.66 -2.11
CA GLY A 484 -15.28 33.79 -2.97
C GLY A 484 -14.18 34.83 -3.09
N ALA A 485 -14.50 35.92 -3.75
CA ALA A 485 -13.64 37.08 -3.90
C ALA A 485 -14.31 38.32 -3.28
N GLY A 486 -13.51 39.18 -2.69
CA GLY A 486 -13.99 40.45 -2.10
C GLY A 486 -12.86 41.47 -2.04
N VAL A 487 -13.24 42.73 -1.76
CA VAL A 487 -12.24 43.78 -1.51
C VAL A 487 -11.44 43.46 -0.27
N ALA A 488 -10.12 43.63 -0.35
CA ALA A 488 -9.21 43.37 0.75
C ALA A 488 -9.65 44.14 2.03
N PRO A 489 -9.81 43.46 3.18
CA PRO A 489 -10.18 44.15 4.41
C PRO A 489 -9.04 45.07 4.86
N THR A 490 -9.40 46.24 5.39
CA THR A 490 -8.42 47.09 6.05
C THR A 490 -8.04 46.45 7.37
N ILE A 491 -6.76 46.02 7.49
CA ILE A 491 -6.23 45.47 8.73
C ILE A 491 -6.10 46.61 9.75
N ALA A 492 -6.94 46.59 10.78
CA ALA A 492 -6.97 47.62 11.79
C ALA A 492 -5.72 47.67 12.68
N HIS A 493 -5.08 46.50 12.88
CA HIS A 493 -3.85 46.36 13.66
C HIS A 493 -2.88 45.41 12.92
N GLY A 494 -1.75 45.97 12.50
CA GLY A 494 -0.62 45.17 12.01
C GLY A 494 0.08 44.46 13.17
N VAL A 495 0.89 43.46 12.85
CA VAL A 495 1.80 42.85 13.83
C VAL A 495 2.86 43.87 14.22
N GLN A 496 3.01 44.13 15.52
CA GLN A 496 4.06 44.96 16.09
C GLN A 496 5.08 44.06 16.79
N ALA A 497 6.34 44.34 16.60
CA ALA A 497 7.43 43.66 17.30
C ALA A 497 8.27 44.71 18.03
N GLU A 498 8.54 44.48 19.30
CA GLU A 498 9.30 45.36 20.18
C GLU A 498 10.39 44.57 20.85
N ASP A 499 11.56 45.20 20.98
CA ASP A 499 12.64 44.65 21.78
C ASP A 499 12.27 44.64 23.27
N ALA A 500 12.51 43.55 23.96
CA ALA A 500 12.38 43.42 25.41
C ALA A 500 13.78 43.21 26.02
N ALA A 501 13.87 43.34 27.37
CA ALA A 501 15.18 43.21 28.06
C ALA A 501 15.88 41.87 27.77
N ASP A 502 15.09 40.80 27.59
CA ASP A 502 15.60 39.43 27.40
C ASP A 502 14.99 38.78 26.15
N GLY A 503 14.80 39.53 25.03
CA GLY A 503 14.27 39.01 23.79
C GLY A 503 13.28 39.94 23.08
N PHE A 504 12.11 39.41 22.64
CA PHE A 504 11.15 40.14 21.81
C PHE A 504 9.72 39.97 22.32
N VAL A 505 8.89 41.00 22.15
CA VAL A 505 7.46 40.93 22.30
C VAL A 505 6.81 41.17 20.93
N VAL A 506 5.95 40.28 20.51
CA VAL A 506 5.19 40.37 19.25
C VAL A 506 3.70 40.43 19.59
N ASP A 507 3.00 41.46 19.10
CA ASP A 507 1.59 41.71 19.41
C ASP A 507 0.83 42.05 18.12
N ASN A 508 -0.30 41.39 17.89
CA ASN A 508 -1.21 41.68 16.78
C ASN A 508 -2.60 42.14 17.24
N GLY A 509 -2.72 42.51 18.53
CA GLY A 509 -3.98 42.91 19.14
C GLY A 509 -4.91 41.76 19.53
N LEU A 510 -4.65 40.55 19.05
CA LEU A 510 -5.40 39.31 19.36
C LEU A 510 -4.56 38.36 20.23
N LEU A 511 -3.28 38.28 19.97
CA LEU A 511 -2.32 37.45 20.72
C LEU A 511 -1.07 38.30 21.00
N ARG A 512 -0.52 38.12 22.20
CA ARG A 512 0.76 38.67 22.61
C ARG A 512 1.75 37.55 22.92
N LEU A 513 2.82 37.50 22.15
CA LEU A 513 3.89 36.51 22.23
C LEU A 513 5.13 37.14 22.84
N THR A 514 5.72 36.50 23.83
CA THR A 514 7.06 36.85 24.33
C THR A 514 8.05 35.74 24.01
N VAL A 515 9.13 36.10 23.35
CA VAL A 515 10.22 35.18 22.95
C VAL A 515 11.47 35.64 23.66
N ASP A 516 12.20 34.72 24.34
CA ASP A 516 13.46 35.06 25.03
C ASP A 516 14.65 35.10 24.05
N GLU A 517 15.83 35.44 24.58
CA GLU A 517 17.11 35.54 23.83
C GLU A 517 17.56 34.22 23.19
N HIS A 518 17.03 33.07 23.64
CA HIS A 518 17.27 31.75 23.09
C HIS A 518 16.27 31.33 22.03
N GLY A 519 15.29 32.20 21.71
CA GLY A 519 14.20 31.90 20.75
C GLY A 519 13.07 31.06 21.32
N LEU A 520 13.02 30.89 22.65
CA LEU A 520 11.99 30.14 23.33
C LEU A 520 10.77 31.01 23.65
N ILE A 521 9.57 30.48 23.49
CA ILE A 521 8.33 31.19 23.82
C ILE A 521 8.12 31.11 25.33
N THR A 522 8.18 32.25 26.01
CA THR A 522 7.96 32.34 27.46
C THR A 522 6.52 32.64 27.83
N HIS A 523 5.80 33.38 26.95
CA HIS A 523 4.40 33.69 27.11
C HIS A 523 3.68 33.72 25.76
N LEU A 524 2.48 33.17 25.71
CA LEU A 524 1.52 33.32 24.61
C LEU A 524 0.16 33.66 25.19
N VAL A 525 -0.11 34.96 25.28
CA VAL A 525 -1.27 35.52 25.99
C VAL A 525 -2.36 35.92 25.01
N ASP A 526 -3.59 35.53 25.29
CA ASP A 526 -4.80 36.15 24.75
C ASP A 526 -5.15 37.40 25.59
N PRO A 527 -4.95 38.63 25.07
CA PRO A 527 -5.21 39.84 25.83
C PRO A 527 -6.66 39.99 26.26
N ALA A 528 -7.63 39.44 25.51
CA ALA A 528 -9.03 39.55 25.79
C ALA A 528 -9.46 38.75 27.03
N SER A 529 -8.91 37.52 27.17
CA SER A 529 -9.20 36.65 28.32
C SER A 529 -8.16 36.69 29.42
N GLY A 530 -6.98 37.25 29.15
CA GLY A 530 -5.82 37.19 30.04
C GLY A 530 -5.21 35.81 30.19
N ARG A 531 -5.60 34.82 29.36
CA ARG A 531 -5.11 33.48 29.40
C ARG A 531 -3.72 33.38 28.76
N ASP A 532 -2.76 32.82 29.51
CA ASP A 532 -1.46 32.44 28.98
C ASP A 532 -1.51 30.95 28.60
N ALA A 533 -1.11 30.62 27.37
CA ALA A 533 -1.05 29.24 26.88
C ALA A 533 0.25 28.51 27.32
N ILE A 534 1.26 29.26 27.77
CA ILE A 534 2.52 28.69 28.29
C ILE A 534 2.40 28.58 29.81
N PRO A 535 2.43 27.37 30.38
CA PRO A 535 2.39 27.20 31.82
C PRO A 535 3.59 27.85 32.52
N ALA A 536 3.37 28.36 33.73
CA ALA A 536 4.42 29.03 34.51
C ALA A 536 5.68 28.14 34.67
N GLY A 537 6.84 28.70 34.33
CA GLY A 537 8.10 28.00 34.39
C GLY A 537 8.41 27.05 33.22
N GLN A 538 7.51 26.93 32.26
CA GLN A 538 7.73 26.18 31.02
C GLN A 538 8.09 27.09 29.84
N ARG A 539 8.53 26.49 28.76
CA ARG A 539 8.91 27.16 27.52
C ARG A 539 8.25 26.46 26.33
N GLY A 540 7.80 27.22 25.37
CA GLY A 540 7.40 26.75 24.04
C GLY A 540 8.55 26.89 23.04
N ASN A 541 8.39 26.28 21.88
CA ASN A 541 9.39 26.26 20.81
C ASN A 541 10.74 25.64 21.21
N LEU A 542 10.72 24.70 22.14
CA LEU A 542 11.92 23.97 22.56
C LEU A 542 12.35 22.98 21.47
N LEU A 543 13.48 23.25 20.84
CA LEU A 543 14.10 22.33 19.87
C LEU A 543 14.98 21.36 20.64
N GLN A 544 14.80 20.06 20.37
CA GLN A 544 15.53 18.97 21.00
C GLN A 544 16.22 18.11 19.96
N ILE A 545 17.42 17.64 20.24
CA ILE A 545 18.13 16.66 19.42
C ILE A 545 18.14 15.33 20.17
N HIS A 546 17.71 14.30 19.47
CA HIS A 546 17.70 12.93 20.00
C HIS A 546 18.59 12.03 19.15
N PRO A 547 19.38 11.13 19.75
CA PRO A 547 20.05 10.06 19.02
C PRO A 547 18.99 9.15 18.38
N ASP A 548 19.13 8.90 17.10
CA ASP A 548 18.26 8.02 16.33
C ASP A 548 19.05 6.84 15.78
N PHE A 549 19.02 5.73 16.51
CA PHE A 549 19.70 4.48 16.17
C PHE A 549 18.71 3.32 16.29
N PRO A 550 17.78 3.17 15.32
CA PRO A 550 16.80 2.09 15.37
C PRO A 550 17.49 0.73 15.28
N ASN A 551 16.97 -0.25 16.00
CA ASN A 551 17.54 -1.59 16.03
C ASN A 551 17.43 -2.31 14.68
N MET A 552 16.37 -2.03 13.93
CA MET A 552 16.08 -2.56 12.59
C MET A 552 15.32 -1.51 11.78
N TRP A 553 15.37 -1.62 10.46
CA TRP A 553 14.53 -0.83 9.55
C TRP A 553 14.78 0.69 9.64
N ASP A 554 16.06 1.10 9.63
CA ASP A 554 16.50 2.49 9.77
C ASP A 554 15.92 3.46 8.72
N ALA A 555 15.50 2.97 7.55
CA ALA A 555 14.80 3.78 6.54
C ALA A 555 13.32 4.05 6.88
N TRP A 556 12.74 3.30 7.81
CA TRP A 556 11.32 3.38 8.15
C TRP A 556 11.05 3.74 9.59
N ASP A 557 11.87 3.28 10.54
CA ASP A 557 11.50 3.33 11.95
C ASP A 557 12.30 4.34 12.76
N ILE A 558 11.68 4.79 13.84
CA ILE A 558 12.27 5.48 14.98
C ILE A 558 11.91 4.67 16.22
N ASP A 559 12.91 4.19 16.96
CA ASP A 559 12.66 3.42 18.19
C ASP A 559 11.86 4.26 19.20
N PRO A 560 10.84 3.69 19.88
CA PRO A 560 9.97 4.45 20.79
C PRO A 560 10.72 5.03 21.99
N PHE A 561 11.94 4.57 22.28
CA PHE A 561 12.76 5.00 23.41
C PHE A 561 13.67 6.20 23.11
N TYR A 562 13.66 6.74 21.88
CA TYR A 562 14.46 7.90 21.50
C TYR A 562 14.25 9.09 22.46
N ALA A 563 13.04 9.29 22.93
CA ALA A 563 12.67 10.37 23.84
C ALA A 563 13.37 10.31 25.22
N ASN A 564 13.94 9.15 25.59
CA ASN A 564 14.68 9.00 26.84
C ASN A 564 16.09 9.60 26.81
N ASN A 565 16.59 9.91 25.61
CA ASN A 565 17.90 10.52 25.40
C ASN A 565 17.68 11.83 24.62
N VAL A 566 17.81 12.95 25.32
CA VAL A 566 17.73 14.28 24.72
C VAL A 566 19.04 15.04 24.96
N THR A 567 19.45 15.75 23.92
CA THR A 567 20.50 16.78 24.03
C THR A 567 19.87 18.12 23.69
N ASP A 568 19.92 19.03 24.63
CA ASP A 568 19.39 20.40 24.49
C ASP A 568 20.44 21.32 23.84
#